data_40a34680cafa3ee5ce6b7fc7c6f64497
#
_entry.id   40a34680cafa3ee5ce6b7fc7c6f64497
#
_cell.length_a   1.000
_cell.length_b   1.000
_cell.length_c   1.000
_cell.angle_alpha   90.00
_cell.angle_beta   90.00
_cell.angle_gamma   90.00
#
_symmetry.space_group_name_H-M   'P 1'
#
loop_
_entity.id
_entity.type
_entity.pdbx_description
1 polymer ?
#
loop_
_entity_poly.entity_id
_entity_poly.type
_entity_poly.pdbx_seq_one_letter_code
_entity_poly.pdbx_strand_id
1 'polypeptide(L)' 'MKKNIIKEIRYKGHVITMFADVFHQEFAIIDNDESTLYDSIADAKRVIRGEQPYYEVR' A
#
# COMPACT_ATOMS: atom_id res chain seq x y z
N MET A 1 6.03 9.52 -14.54
CA MET A 1 6.82 9.63 -13.30
C MET A 1 7.15 8.22 -12.80
N LYS A 2 8.40 8.01 -12.45
CA LYS A 2 8.84 6.69 -11.99
C LYS A 2 8.62 6.54 -10.49
N LYS A 3 8.07 5.40 -10.11
CA LYS A 3 7.97 5.01 -8.72
C LYS A 3 9.15 4.14 -8.36
N ASN A 4 9.70 4.35 -7.19
CA ASN A 4 10.74 3.49 -6.67
C ASN A 4 10.07 2.40 -5.85
N ILE A 5 9.96 1.21 -6.43
CA ILE A 5 9.37 0.08 -5.72
C ILE A 5 10.39 -0.41 -4.70
N ILE A 6 10.00 -0.39 -3.43
CA ILE A 6 10.84 -0.81 -2.33
C ILE A 6 10.66 -2.28 -2.07
N LYS A 7 9.41 -2.75 -2.08
CA LYS A 7 9.08 -4.08 -1.64
C LYS A 7 7.75 -4.51 -2.26
N GLU A 8 7.63 -5.79 -2.55
CA GLU A 8 6.39 -6.37 -3.01
C GLU A 8 6.16 -7.67 -2.26
N ILE A 9 4.97 -7.85 -1.72
CA ILE A 9 4.62 -9.07 -1.00
C ILE A 9 3.26 -9.58 -1.46
N ARG A 10 3.03 -10.86 -1.23
CA ARG A 10 1.73 -11.48 -1.47
C ARG A 10 1.07 -11.78 -0.14
N TYR A 11 -0.22 -11.47 -0.05
CA TYR A 11 -0.97 -11.67 1.16
C TYR A 11 -2.42 -12.00 0.83
N LYS A 12 -2.87 -13.18 1.21
CA LYS A 12 -4.25 -13.65 1.02
C LYS A 12 -4.75 -13.50 -0.43
N GLY A 13 -3.87 -13.80 -1.40
CA GLY A 13 -4.23 -13.72 -2.82
C GLY A 13 -4.11 -12.32 -3.41
N HIS A 14 -3.67 -11.34 -2.64
CA HIS A 14 -3.46 -9.98 -3.11
C HIS A 14 -1.98 -9.64 -3.14
N VAL A 15 -1.60 -8.71 -4.00
CA VAL A 15 -0.24 -8.22 -4.08
C VAL A 15 -0.19 -6.84 -3.44
N ILE A 16 0.68 -6.67 -2.45
CA ILE A 16 0.90 -5.38 -1.80
C ILE A 16 2.24 -4.86 -2.25
N THR A 17 2.25 -3.68 -2.88
CA THR A 17 3.47 -3.05 -3.36
C THR A 17 3.76 -1.81 -2.52
N MET A 18 4.97 -1.74 -1.98
CA MET A 18 5.45 -0.58 -1.25
C MET A 18 6.36 0.21 -2.17
N PHE A 19 6.13 1.50 -2.29
CA PHE A 19 6.94 2.36 -3.16
C PHE A 19 7.16 3.72 -2.51
N ALA A 20 8.18 4.43 -3.00
CA ALA A 20 8.50 5.78 -2.52
C ALA A 20 8.31 6.78 -3.66
N ASP A 21 7.84 7.97 -3.34
CA ASP A 21 7.73 9.05 -4.31
C ASP A 21 9.04 9.87 -4.35
N VAL A 22 9.02 10.98 -5.11
CA VAL A 22 10.21 11.83 -5.25
C VAL A 22 10.60 12.53 -3.94
N PHE A 23 9.70 12.60 -2.98
CA PHE A 23 9.97 13.19 -1.67
C PHE A 23 10.34 12.14 -0.63
N HIS A 24 10.59 10.91 -1.05
CA HIS A 24 10.93 9.78 -0.18
C HIS A 24 9.80 9.39 0.78
N GLN A 25 8.56 9.78 0.47
CA GLN A 25 7.40 9.28 1.20
C GLN A 25 7.03 7.91 0.70
N GLU A 26 6.80 6.99 1.64
CA GLU A 26 6.49 5.60 1.30
C GLU A 26 5.00 5.34 1.40
N PHE A 27 4.49 4.64 0.41
CA PHE A 27 3.09 4.27 0.33
C PHE A 27 2.95 2.81 -0.05
N ALA A 28 1.83 2.21 0.30
CA ALA A 28 1.50 0.86 -0.13
C ALA A 28 0.25 0.90 -0.99
N ILE A 29 0.21 0.04 -2.00
CA ILE A 29 -0.99 -0.16 -2.83
C ILE A 29 -1.31 -1.64 -2.89
N ILE A 30 -2.57 -1.95 -3.17
CA ILE A 30 -3.04 -3.33 -3.28
C ILE A 30 -3.41 -3.59 -4.74
N ASP A 31 -2.88 -4.70 -5.30
CA ASP A 31 -3.19 -5.15 -6.67
C ASP A 31 -3.00 -4.05 -7.71
N ASN A 32 -1.95 -3.24 -7.54
CA ASN A 32 -1.62 -2.12 -8.43
C ASN A 32 -2.72 -1.04 -8.53
N ASP A 33 -3.62 -1.01 -7.57
CA ASP A 33 -4.68 -0.01 -7.55
C ASP A 33 -4.15 1.27 -6.89
N GLU A 34 -3.83 2.26 -7.71
CA GLU A 34 -3.27 3.52 -7.24
C GLU A 34 -4.33 4.54 -6.84
N SER A 35 -5.59 4.17 -6.94
CA SER A 35 -6.66 5.08 -6.52
C SER A 35 -6.71 5.25 -5.01
N THR A 36 -6.18 4.27 -4.27
CA THR A 36 -6.11 4.33 -2.82
C THR A 36 -4.69 4.02 -2.37
N LEU A 37 -4.10 4.95 -1.63
CA LEU A 37 -2.75 4.79 -1.07
C LEU A 37 -2.86 4.50 0.41
N TYR A 38 -2.09 3.53 0.87
CA TYR A 38 -2.05 3.17 2.29
C TYR A 38 -0.72 3.58 2.88
N ASP A 39 -0.73 3.89 4.16
CA ASP A 39 0.44 4.41 4.84
C ASP A 39 1.53 3.35 5.01
N SER A 40 1.15 2.10 5.10
CA SER A 40 2.09 1.01 5.32
C SER A 40 1.52 -0.33 4.83
N ILE A 41 2.40 -1.33 4.77
CA ILE A 41 1.98 -2.69 4.45
C ILE A 41 1.00 -3.20 5.51
N ALA A 42 1.20 -2.83 6.77
CA ALA A 42 0.29 -3.24 7.84
C ALA A 42 -1.13 -2.74 7.58
N ASP A 43 -1.28 -1.48 7.14
CA ASP A 43 -2.59 -0.93 6.80
C ASP A 43 -3.21 -1.67 5.63
N ALA A 44 -2.43 -1.95 4.59
CA ALA A 44 -2.93 -2.69 3.43
C ALA A 44 -3.42 -4.08 3.85
N LYS A 45 -2.69 -4.77 4.73
CA LYS A 45 -3.11 -6.08 5.23
C LYS A 45 -4.42 -6.01 6.00
N ARG A 46 -4.59 -4.96 6.81
CA ARG A 46 -5.84 -4.78 7.56
C ARG A 46 -7.02 -4.63 6.61
N VAL A 47 -6.86 -3.83 5.57
CA VAL A 47 -7.92 -3.63 4.57
C VAL A 47 -8.26 -4.93 3.86
N ILE A 48 -7.26 -5.72 3.50
CA ILE A 48 -7.48 -7.02 2.86
C ILE A 48 -8.28 -7.95 3.77
N ARG A 49 -8.05 -7.89 5.09
CA ARG A 49 -8.79 -8.69 6.06
C ARG A 49 -10.20 -8.14 6.35
N GLY A 50 -10.54 -6.99 5.75
CA GLY A 50 -11.83 -6.35 6.00
C GLY A 50 -11.83 -5.48 7.26
N GLU A 51 -10.65 -5.15 7.78
CA GLU A 51 -10.51 -4.30 8.97
C GLU A 51 -10.28 -2.85 8.56
N GLN A 52 -10.52 -1.93 9.48
CA GLN A 52 -10.22 -0.53 9.23
C GLN A 52 -8.72 -0.29 9.22
N PRO A 53 -8.19 0.54 8.33
CA PRO A 53 -6.78 0.89 8.38
C PRO A 53 -6.48 1.74 9.62
N TYR A 54 -5.20 1.80 10.00
CA TYR A 54 -4.79 2.61 11.15
C TYR A 54 -5.09 4.09 10.93
N TYR A 55 -4.99 4.54 9.67
CA TYR A 55 -5.33 5.91 9.30
C TYR A 55 -6.41 5.87 8.26
N GLU A 56 -7.51 6.55 8.54
CA GLU A 56 -8.54 6.76 7.55
C GLU A 56 -8.33 8.12 6.91
N VAL A 57 -8.18 8.13 5.59
CA VAL A 57 -8.12 9.35 4.83
C VAL A 57 -9.52 9.58 4.27
N ARG A 58 -10.14 10.66 4.66
CA ARG A 58 -11.47 10.99 4.20
C ARG A 58 -11.47 12.26 3.38
#